data_c1e7fe9e0e7d07e6696bc91b08f2134e
#
_entry.id   c1e7fe9e0e7d07e6696bc91b08f2134e
#
_cell.length_a   1.000
_cell.length_b   1.000
_cell.length_c   1.000
_cell.angle_alpha   90.00
_cell.angle_beta   90.00
_cell.angle_gamma   90.00
#
_symmetry.space_group_name_H-M   'P 1'
#
loop_
_entity.id
_entity.type
_entity.pdbx_description
1 polymer ?
#
loop_
_entity_poly.entity_id
_entity_poly.type
_entity_poly.pdbx_seq_one_letter_code
_entity_poly.pdbx_strand_id
1 'polypeptide(L)'
;MAYPTSGKKMLNICILDILKKYTDCDHTMDQKDIIAKLKEDYDITVDRKSVKANLNCLVDYGYDIEYTETEREKKDGTKEILTSNWYYNHEFDDAELRMMIDSILFSKTIPAGQASQLIDKIAGLSNIYFTNKMTHVSSLPGLEHTSNKLTLFNVGMIDDAISEKKQISFVYNNYGEDKKLHPRREEPYVVNPYQMVANDGKYYLICNYDKYDNLSNYRVDKMTQVQIVDRPVKNRTE
;
A
#
# COMPACT_ATOMS: atom_id res chain seq x y z
N MET A 1 -3.26 -21.94 -6.98
CA MET A 1 -3.37 -21.83 -8.47
C MET A 1 -2.17 -22.53 -9.06
N ALA A 2 -2.35 -23.48 -9.99
CA ALA A 2 -1.22 -24.11 -10.68
C ALA A 2 -0.68 -23.11 -11.72
N TYR A 3 0.56 -22.71 -11.61
CA TYR A 3 1.23 -21.88 -12.60
C TYR A 3 1.55 -22.70 -13.85
N PRO A 4 1.37 -22.14 -15.06
CA PRO A 4 1.64 -22.88 -16.29
C PRO A 4 3.13 -23.20 -16.42
N THR A 5 3.42 -24.39 -16.87
CA THR A 5 4.71 -25.10 -16.95
C THR A 5 5.78 -24.54 -17.90
N SER A 6 5.90 -23.24 -18.07
CA SER A 6 7.05 -22.65 -18.79
C SER A 6 8.15 -22.16 -17.82
N GLY A 7 8.44 -22.95 -16.79
CA GLY A 7 9.21 -22.58 -15.60
C GLY A 7 10.57 -21.92 -15.81
N LYS A 8 11.27 -22.20 -16.90
CA LYS A 8 12.61 -21.62 -17.13
C LYS A 8 12.60 -20.13 -17.47
N LYS A 9 11.55 -19.63 -18.14
CA LYS A 9 11.44 -18.21 -18.51
C LYS A 9 11.05 -17.31 -17.33
N MET A 10 10.39 -17.88 -16.31
CA MET A 10 9.92 -17.17 -15.12
C MET A 10 10.85 -17.34 -13.91
N LEU A 11 11.98 -18.04 -14.08
CA LEU A 11 12.84 -18.40 -12.96
C LEU A 11 13.34 -17.19 -12.15
N ASN A 12 13.76 -16.12 -12.83
CA ASN A 12 14.18 -14.87 -12.17
C ASN A 12 13.07 -14.29 -11.30
N ILE A 13 11.85 -14.26 -11.84
CA ILE A 13 10.68 -13.69 -11.13
C ILE A 13 10.33 -14.56 -9.92
N CYS A 14 10.35 -15.89 -10.06
CA CYS A 14 10.08 -16.80 -8.97
C CYS A 14 11.15 -16.72 -7.85
N ILE A 15 12.44 -16.58 -8.21
CA ILE A 15 13.53 -16.39 -7.26
C ILE A 15 13.34 -15.04 -6.52
N LEU A 16 13.05 -13.97 -7.23
CA LEU A 16 12.82 -12.66 -6.65
C LEU A 16 11.62 -12.68 -5.68
N ASP A 17 10.53 -13.35 -6.07
CA ASP A 17 9.34 -13.49 -5.21
C ASP A 17 9.65 -14.30 -3.93
N ILE A 18 10.44 -15.39 -4.05
CA ILE A 18 10.91 -16.16 -2.89
C ILE A 18 11.74 -15.28 -1.97
N LEU A 19 12.72 -14.54 -2.49
CA LEU A 19 13.54 -13.66 -1.67
C LEU A 19 12.70 -12.60 -0.96
N LYS A 20 11.83 -11.90 -1.69
CA LYS A 20 10.92 -10.90 -1.10
C LYS A 20 10.01 -11.48 -0.03
N LYS A 21 9.54 -12.69 -0.20
CA LYS A 21 8.57 -13.31 0.70
C LYS A 21 9.20 -13.93 1.94
N TYR A 22 10.41 -14.49 1.81
CA TYR A 22 10.99 -15.35 2.82
C TYR A 22 12.31 -14.84 3.39
N THR A 23 12.79 -13.66 3.00
CA THR A 23 14.08 -13.18 3.47
C THR A 23 14.07 -11.74 3.96
N ASP A 24 14.99 -11.45 4.86
CA ASP A 24 15.44 -10.14 5.32
C ASP A 24 16.86 -10.31 5.89
N CYS A 25 17.44 -9.27 6.49
CA CYS A 25 18.79 -9.32 7.07
C CYS A 25 18.94 -10.36 8.21
N ASP A 26 17.86 -10.70 8.90
CA ASP A 26 17.84 -11.70 9.98
C ASP A 26 17.48 -13.11 9.49
N HIS A 27 16.81 -13.20 8.33
CA HIS A 27 16.32 -14.44 7.74
C HIS A 27 16.86 -14.60 6.32
N THR A 28 18.07 -15.09 6.21
CA THR A 28 18.76 -15.29 4.93
C THR A 28 18.52 -16.68 4.35
N MET A 29 18.72 -16.86 3.06
CA MET A 29 18.60 -18.15 2.37
C MET A 29 19.88 -18.51 1.60
N ASP A 30 20.25 -19.78 1.65
CA ASP A 30 21.23 -20.35 0.73
C ASP A 30 20.56 -20.81 -0.56
N GLN A 31 21.37 -21.03 -1.61
CA GLN A 31 20.89 -21.54 -2.90
C GLN A 31 20.09 -22.85 -2.78
N LYS A 32 20.43 -23.72 -1.80
CA LYS A 32 19.70 -24.96 -1.53
C LYS A 32 18.29 -24.71 -1.03
N ASP A 33 18.12 -23.68 -0.19
CA ASP A 33 16.85 -23.30 0.42
C ASP A 33 15.95 -22.65 -0.64
N ILE A 34 16.54 -21.81 -1.53
CA ILE A 34 15.84 -21.25 -2.71
C ILE A 34 15.37 -22.35 -3.64
N ILE A 35 16.20 -23.38 -3.93
CA ILE A 35 15.81 -24.55 -4.75
C ILE A 35 14.64 -25.29 -4.13
N ALA A 36 14.67 -25.51 -2.81
CA ALA A 36 13.59 -26.18 -2.08
C ALA A 36 12.28 -25.37 -2.20
N LYS A 37 12.34 -24.05 -2.02
CA LYS A 37 11.19 -23.16 -2.16
C LYS A 37 10.66 -23.05 -3.59
N LEU A 38 11.55 -23.05 -4.59
CA LEU A 38 11.14 -23.11 -6.01
C LEU A 38 10.32 -24.37 -6.30
N LYS A 39 10.72 -25.51 -5.71
CA LYS A 39 9.98 -26.75 -5.86
C LYS A 39 8.66 -26.75 -5.09
N GLU A 40 8.65 -26.22 -3.87
CA GLU A 40 7.46 -26.16 -3.00
C GLU A 40 6.39 -25.22 -3.54
N ASP A 41 6.75 -23.96 -3.84
CA ASP A 41 5.80 -22.91 -4.15
C ASP A 41 5.42 -22.88 -5.66
N TYR A 42 6.33 -23.30 -6.55
CA TYR A 42 6.17 -23.15 -8.01
C TYR A 42 6.26 -24.46 -8.82
N ASP A 43 6.57 -25.59 -8.17
CA ASP A 43 6.85 -26.89 -8.81
C ASP A 43 7.99 -26.81 -9.85
N ILE A 44 8.97 -25.92 -9.62
CA ILE A 44 10.14 -25.73 -10.49
C ILE A 44 11.31 -26.53 -9.94
N THR A 45 11.92 -27.37 -10.82
CA THR A 45 13.16 -28.10 -10.51
C THR A 45 14.31 -27.52 -11.31
N VAL A 46 15.35 -27.05 -10.62
CA VAL A 46 16.54 -26.42 -11.21
C VAL A 46 17.80 -26.83 -10.47
N ASP A 47 18.94 -26.68 -11.14
CA ASP A 47 20.26 -26.88 -10.54
C ASP A 47 20.81 -25.61 -9.87
N ARG A 48 21.83 -25.76 -9.02
CA ARG A 48 22.46 -24.65 -8.28
C ARG A 48 23.10 -23.61 -9.20
N LYS A 49 23.65 -24.03 -10.34
CA LYS A 49 24.29 -23.08 -11.27
C LYS A 49 23.27 -22.15 -11.90
N SER A 50 22.10 -22.69 -12.27
CA SER A 50 20.98 -21.90 -12.78
C SER A 50 20.46 -20.89 -11.72
N VAL A 51 20.32 -21.31 -10.47
CA VAL A 51 19.91 -20.40 -9.38
C VAL A 51 20.95 -19.30 -9.18
N LYS A 52 22.26 -19.64 -9.09
CA LYS A 52 23.33 -18.65 -8.93
C LYS A 52 23.36 -17.66 -10.08
N ALA A 53 23.23 -18.13 -11.34
CA ALA A 53 23.22 -17.25 -12.51
C ALA A 53 22.03 -16.26 -12.48
N ASN A 54 20.86 -16.73 -12.06
CA ASN A 54 19.68 -15.88 -11.95
C ASN A 54 19.77 -14.89 -10.78
N LEU A 55 20.33 -15.28 -9.64
CA LEU A 55 20.61 -14.37 -8.51
C LEU A 55 21.55 -13.24 -8.94
N ASN A 56 22.68 -13.57 -9.59
CA ASN A 56 23.61 -12.57 -10.11
C ASN A 56 22.93 -11.64 -11.14
N CYS A 57 22.10 -12.21 -12.04
CA CYS A 57 21.34 -11.41 -13.01
C CYS A 57 20.38 -10.42 -12.33
N LEU A 58 19.74 -10.80 -11.23
CA LEU A 58 18.87 -9.90 -10.45
C LEU A 58 19.68 -8.77 -9.80
N VAL A 59 20.84 -9.08 -9.21
CA VAL A 59 21.75 -8.07 -8.65
C VAL A 59 22.27 -7.14 -9.75
N ASP A 60 22.73 -7.67 -10.88
CA ASP A 60 23.23 -6.88 -12.02
C ASP A 60 22.14 -5.97 -12.61
N TYR A 61 20.89 -6.40 -12.57
CA TYR A 61 19.74 -5.60 -13.00
C TYR A 61 19.41 -4.44 -12.05
N GLY A 62 19.88 -4.50 -10.78
CA GLY A 62 19.71 -3.44 -9.80
C GLY A 62 18.68 -3.73 -8.71
N TYR A 63 18.26 -5.00 -8.54
CA TYR A 63 17.50 -5.36 -7.35
C TYR A 63 18.39 -5.33 -6.12
N ASP A 64 17.87 -4.80 -5.01
CA ASP A 64 18.57 -4.70 -3.73
C ASP A 64 18.59 -6.06 -3.04
N ILE A 65 19.51 -6.91 -3.51
CA ILE A 65 19.76 -8.27 -3.01
C ILE A 65 21.17 -8.33 -2.45
N GLU A 66 21.24 -8.67 -1.18
CA GLU A 66 22.50 -8.79 -0.46
C GLU A 66 22.89 -10.27 -0.25
N TYR A 67 24.19 -10.52 -0.11
CA TYR A 67 24.75 -11.84 0.13
C TYR A 67 26.13 -11.77 0.78
N THR A 68 26.57 -12.88 1.35
CA THR A 68 27.91 -13.00 1.93
C THR A 68 28.83 -13.73 0.98
N GLU A 69 30.03 -13.19 0.75
CA GLU A 69 31.10 -13.84 0.01
C GLU A 69 32.10 -14.50 0.98
N THR A 70 32.49 -15.75 0.65
CA THR A 70 33.50 -16.47 1.41
C THR A 70 34.50 -17.09 0.44
N GLU A 71 35.79 -16.81 0.63
CA GLU A 71 36.85 -17.47 -0.14
C GLU A 71 37.04 -18.90 0.35
N ARG A 72 37.06 -19.84 -0.60
CA ARG A 72 37.38 -21.25 -0.35
C ARG A 72 38.53 -21.67 -1.25
N GLU A 73 39.55 -22.25 -0.64
CA GLU A 73 40.63 -22.89 -1.39
C GLU A 73 40.20 -24.31 -1.82
N LYS A 74 40.33 -24.58 -3.14
CA LYS A 74 40.06 -25.88 -3.70
C LYS A 74 41.27 -26.82 -3.50
N LYS A 75 41.08 -28.14 -3.63
CA LYS A 75 42.12 -29.13 -3.50
C LYS A 75 43.28 -28.97 -4.49
N ASP A 76 43.06 -28.24 -5.55
CA ASP A 76 44.06 -27.93 -6.61
C ASP A 76 44.80 -26.57 -6.33
N GLY A 77 44.58 -25.93 -5.19
CA GLY A 77 45.19 -24.65 -4.80
C GLY A 77 44.51 -23.42 -5.42
N THR A 78 43.46 -23.58 -6.21
CA THR A 78 42.72 -22.46 -6.78
C THR A 78 41.71 -21.92 -5.77
N LYS A 79 41.54 -20.59 -5.72
CA LYS A 79 40.53 -19.94 -4.88
C LYS A 79 39.17 -19.86 -5.59
N GLU A 80 38.12 -20.15 -4.87
CA GLU A 80 36.74 -20.04 -5.32
C GLU A 80 35.97 -19.14 -4.38
N ILE A 81 35.20 -18.19 -4.91
CA ILE A 81 34.29 -17.35 -4.14
C ILE A 81 32.94 -18.09 -4.06
N LEU A 82 32.55 -18.40 -2.84
CA LEU A 82 31.24 -18.95 -2.51
C LEU A 82 30.33 -17.81 -2.06
N THR A 83 29.13 -17.80 -2.57
CA THR A 83 28.07 -16.84 -2.17
C THR A 83 27.01 -17.57 -1.37
N SER A 84 26.66 -17.03 -0.20
CA SER A 84 25.68 -17.56 0.76
C SER A 84 24.88 -16.44 1.42
N ASN A 85 23.92 -16.79 2.26
CA ASN A 85 23.13 -15.84 3.05
C ASN A 85 22.48 -14.77 2.16
N TRP A 86 21.81 -15.19 1.12
CA TRP A 86 21.11 -14.30 0.21
C TRP A 86 19.83 -13.77 0.87
N TYR A 87 19.60 -12.44 0.78
CA TYR A 87 18.36 -11.83 1.22
C TYR A 87 18.01 -10.61 0.36
N TYR A 88 16.74 -10.27 0.36
CA TYR A 88 16.22 -9.07 -0.29
C TYR A 88 16.14 -7.95 0.75
N ASN A 89 16.72 -6.79 0.43
CA ASN A 89 16.61 -5.60 1.25
C ASN A 89 15.31 -4.87 0.89
N HIS A 90 14.33 -4.92 1.79
CA HIS A 90 13.01 -4.33 1.54
C HIS A 90 13.07 -2.81 1.55
N GLU A 91 12.26 -2.16 0.68
CA GLU A 91 12.20 -0.70 0.54
C GLU A 91 11.80 0.00 1.84
N PHE A 92 10.94 -0.65 2.63
CA PHE A 92 10.52 -0.17 3.94
C PHE A 92 10.98 -1.13 5.03
N ASP A 93 11.48 -0.58 6.14
CA ASP A 93 11.77 -1.37 7.33
C ASP A 93 10.50 -1.68 8.15
N ASP A 94 10.63 -2.62 9.11
CA ASP A 94 9.52 -3.05 9.96
C ASP A 94 8.90 -1.90 10.77
N ALA A 95 9.70 -0.91 11.19
CA ALA A 95 9.23 0.22 11.99
C ALA A 95 8.44 1.23 11.12
N GLU A 96 8.89 1.47 9.89
CA GLU A 96 8.20 2.32 8.91
C GLU A 96 6.84 1.73 8.55
N LEU A 97 6.81 0.44 8.19
CA LEU A 97 5.56 -0.27 7.90
C LEU A 97 4.61 -0.28 9.10
N ARG A 98 5.14 -0.48 10.31
CA ARG A 98 4.37 -0.44 11.54
C ARG A 98 3.74 0.94 11.76
N MET A 99 4.51 2.01 11.55
CA MET A 99 4.00 3.38 11.68
C MET A 99 2.86 3.67 10.68
N MET A 100 2.98 3.18 9.44
CA MET A 100 1.91 3.30 8.44
C MET A 100 0.65 2.54 8.86
N ILE A 101 0.80 1.31 9.35
CA ILE A 101 -0.31 0.48 9.86
C ILE A 101 -1.01 1.16 11.05
N ASP A 102 -0.24 1.64 12.02
CA ASP A 102 -0.80 2.33 13.19
C ASP A 102 -1.54 3.61 12.78
N SER A 103 -1.04 4.34 11.77
CA SER A 103 -1.73 5.52 11.23
C SER A 103 -3.10 5.17 10.61
N ILE A 104 -3.21 4.03 9.96
CA ILE A 104 -4.49 3.53 9.42
C ILE A 104 -5.42 3.10 10.54
N LEU A 105 -4.91 2.39 11.56
CA LEU A 105 -5.69 1.94 12.70
C LEU A 105 -6.31 3.10 13.49
N PHE A 106 -5.57 4.21 13.63
CA PHE A 106 -6.07 5.41 14.32
C PHE A 106 -6.93 6.31 13.43
N SER A 107 -7.01 6.04 12.12
CA SER A 107 -7.82 6.85 11.22
C SER A 107 -9.32 6.63 11.46
N LYS A 108 -10.01 7.70 11.84
CA LYS A 108 -11.47 7.71 11.97
C LYS A 108 -12.20 7.85 10.63
N THR A 109 -11.47 8.17 9.58
CA THR A 109 -12.01 8.44 8.23
C THR A 109 -12.14 7.18 7.40
N ILE A 110 -11.38 6.13 7.73
CA ILE A 110 -11.36 4.88 6.98
C ILE A 110 -12.32 3.89 7.64
N PRO A 111 -13.32 3.36 6.93
CA PRO A 111 -14.17 2.30 7.47
C PRO A 111 -13.37 1.06 7.89
N ALA A 112 -13.74 0.43 9.00
CA ALA A 112 -12.96 -0.67 9.59
C ALA A 112 -12.62 -1.80 8.60
N GLY A 113 -13.56 -2.19 7.72
CA GLY A 113 -13.30 -3.22 6.70
C GLY A 113 -12.31 -2.79 5.61
N GLN A 114 -12.25 -1.49 5.27
CA GLN A 114 -11.26 -0.95 4.35
C GLN A 114 -9.90 -0.77 5.03
N ALA A 115 -9.89 -0.40 6.31
CA ALA A 115 -8.67 -0.32 7.10
C ALA A 115 -7.95 -1.69 7.16
N SER A 116 -8.69 -2.78 7.45
CA SER A 116 -8.12 -4.13 7.43
C SER A 116 -7.49 -4.47 6.08
N GLN A 117 -8.20 -4.22 4.97
CA GLN A 117 -7.65 -4.50 3.63
C GLN A 117 -6.40 -3.67 3.30
N LEU A 118 -6.31 -2.42 3.77
CA LEU A 118 -5.12 -1.59 3.59
C LEU A 118 -3.95 -2.09 4.43
N ILE A 119 -4.22 -2.51 5.66
CA ILE A 119 -3.23 -3.10 6.57
C ILE A 119 -2.63 -4.36 5.94
N ASP A 120 -3.48 -5.26 5.42
CA ASP A 120 -3.02 -6.47 4.74
C ASP A 120 -2.11 -6.16 3.53
N LYS A 121 -2.46 -5.12 2.76
CA LYS A 121 -1.64 -4.67 1.61
C LYS A 121 -0.29 -4.10 2.06
N ILE A 122 -0.27 -3.30 3.12
CA ILE A 122 0.97 -2.72 3.66
C ILE A 122 1.85 -3.82 4.27
N ALA A 123 1.27 -4.73 5.03
CA ALA A 123 1.99 -5.88 5.57
C ALA A 123 2.62 -6.75 4.47
N GLY A 124 1.94 -6.85 3.31
CA GLY A 124 2.44 -7.55 2.12
C GLY A 124 3.59 -6.85 1.38
N LEU A 125 3.99 -5.63 1.77
CA LEU A 125 5.20 -4.97 1.25
C LEU A 125 6.50 -5.51 1.85
N SER A 126 6.40 -6.25 2.95
CA SER A 126 7.51 -6.97 3.59
C SER A 126 7.33 -8.48 3.46
N ASN A 127 8.03 -9.23 4.26
CA ASN A 127 8.07 -10.69 4.27
C ASN A 127 7.02 -11.33 5.21
N ILE A 128 7.01 -12.66 5.23
CA ILE A 128 6.10 -13.43 6.09
C ILE A 128 6.34 -13.22 7.58
N TYR A 129 7.57 -12.91 7.99
CA TYR A 129 7.92 -12.72 9.40
C TYR A 129 7.29 -11.45 9.94
N PHE A 130 7.34 -10.35 9.18
CA PHE A 130 6.63 -9.11 9.49
C PHE A 130 5.12 -9.33 9.50
N THR A 131 4.57 -9.97 8.47
CA THR A 131 3.13 -10.24 8.38
C THR A 131 2.63 -11.04 9.58
N ASN A 132 3.38 -12.04 10.03
CA ASN A 132 3.04 -12.83 11.21
C ASN A 132 3.05 -12.00 12.52
N LYS A 133 3.99 -11.05 12.65
CA LYS A 133 4.00 -10.11 13.79
C LYS A 133 2.76 -9.22 13.80
N MET A 134 2.17 -8.91 12.65
CA MET A 134 1.00 -8.03 12.53
C MET A 134 -0.33 -8.70 12.89
N THR A 135 -0.39 -10.01 13.04
CA THR A 135 -1.62 -10.74 13.41
C THR A 135 -2.20 -10.32 14.77
N HIS A 136 -1.36 -9.72 15.64
CA HIS A 136 -1.77 -9.22 16.96
C HIS A 136 -2.19 -7.76 16.97
N VAL A 137 -2.15 -7.10 15.80
CA VAL A 137 -2.45 -5.68 15.67
C VAL A 137 -3.94 -5.51 15.40
N SER A 138 -4.66 -4.95 16.35
CA SER A 138 -6.08 -4.64 16.22
C SER A 138 -6.39 -3.24 16.74
N SER A 139 -7.39 -2.59 16.16
CA SER A 139 -7.92 -1.35 16.72
C SER A 139 -8.58 -1.60 18.09
N LEU A 140 -8.45 -0.64 18.99
CA LEU A 140 -9.15 -0.71 20.28
C LEU A 140 -10.67 -0.78 20.06
N PRO A 141 -11.39 -1.62 20.83
CA PRO A 141 -12.84 -1.61 20.83
C PRO A 141 -13.33 -0.19 21.23
N GLY A 142 -14.11 0.47 20.36
CA GLY A 142 -14.63 1.81 20.61
C GLY A 142 -13.99 2.94 19.80
N LEU A 143 -12.98 2.68 18.98
CA LEU A 143 -12.59 3.62 17.92
C LEU A 143 -13.74 3.75 16.93
N GLU A 144 -14.38 4.92 16.92
CA GLU A 144 -15.48 5.21 15.99
C GLU A 144 -14.90 5.46 14.59
N HIS A 145 -14.89 4.41 13.77
CA HIS A 145 -14.65 4.53 12.34
C HIS A 145 -15.90 5.08 11.64
N THR A 146 -15.71 5.81 10.55
CA THR A 146 -16.84 6.24 9.72
C THR A 146 -17.61 5.03 9.17
N SER A 147 -18.92 5.14 9.10
CA SER A 147 -19.77 4.17 8.39
C SER A 147 -19.81 4.42 6.87
N ASN A 148 -19.29 5.55 6.40
CA ASN A 148 -19.30 5.92 5.00
C ASN A 148 -18.25 5.15 4.21
N LYS A 149 -18.66 4.06 3.57
CA LYS A 149 -17.80 3.21 2.72
C LYS A 149 -17.24 3.90 1.48
N LEU A 150 -17.81 5.05 1.10
CA LEU A 150 -17.39 5.82 -0.06
C LEU A 150 -16.32 6.87 0.27
N THR A 151 -15.86 6.99 1.51
CA THR A 151 -14.95 8.06 1.93
C THR A 151 -13.67 8.10 1.09
N LEU A 152 -13.00 6.95 0.88
CA LEU A 152 -11.79 6.89 0.05
C LEU A 152 -12.07 7.21 -1.42
N PHE A 153 -13.20 6.76 -1.94
CA PHE A 153 -13.64 7.11 -3.30
C PHE A 153 -13.91 8.62 -3.41
N ASN A 154 -14.59 9.21 -2.42
CA ASN A 154 -14.85 10.66 -2.39
C ASN A 154 -13.56 11.48 -2.36
N VAL A 155 -12.54 11.02 -1.61
CA VAL A 155 -11.21 11.65 -1.59
C VAL A 155 -10.62 11.68 -3.00
N GLY A 156 -10.60 10.55 -3.71
CA GLY A 156 -10.10 10.49 -5.08
C GLY A 156 -10.87 11.42 -6.04
N MET A 157 -12.21 11.40 -5.98
CA MET A 157 -13.05 12.29 -6.82
C MET A 157 -12.79 13.78 -6.54
N ILE A 158 -12.52 14.15 -5.29
CA ILE A 158 -12.21 15.54 -4.93
C ILE A 158 -10.83 15.93 -5.44
N ASP A 159 -9.83 15.05 -5.32
CA ASP A 159 -8.47 15.27 -5.85
C ASP A 159 -8.50 15.46 -7.37
N ASP A 160 -9.24 14.62 -8.09
CA ASP A 160 -9.44 14.74 -9.53
C ASP A 160 -10.06 16.09 -9.89
N ALA A 161 -11.13 16.49 -9.19
CA ALA A 161 -11.81 17.78 -9.44
C ALA A 161 -10.90 18.98 -9.17
N ILE A 162 -10.08 18.95 -8.12
CA ILE A 162 -9.10 20.01 -7.81
C ILE A 162 -8.05 20.07 -8.93
N SER A 163 -7.53 18.92 -9.35
CA SER A 163 -6.50 18.81 -10.39
C SER A 163 -7.02 19.30 -11.75
N GLU A 164 -8.26 18.95 -12.09
CA GLU A 164 -8.93 19.38 -13.33
C GLU A 164 -9.50 20.80 -13.26
N LYS A 165 -9.44 21.46 -12.11
CA LYS A 165 -10.05 22.78 -11.85
C LYS A 165 -11.53 22.82 -12.18
N LYS A 166 -12.25 21.76 -11.78
CA LYS A 166 -13.70 21.62 -11.98
C LYS A 166 -14.45 21.71 -10.67
N GLN A 167 -15.70 22.15 -10.76
CA GLN A 167 -16.62 22.15 -9.62
C GLN A 167 -17.01 20.72 -9.24
N ILE A 168 -17.44 20.54 -7.99
CA ILE A 168 -18.04 19.30 -7.53
C ILE A 168 -19.44 19.52 -6.97
N SER A 169 -20.26 18.49 -7.05
CA SER A 169 -21.53 18.40 -6.35
C SER A 169 -21.50 17.26 -5.35
N PHE A 170 -22.18 17.41 -4.21
CA PHE A 170 -22.32 16.37 -3.20
C PHE A 170 -23.53 16.60 -2.31
N VAL A 171 -24.02 15.55 -1.69
CA VAL A 171 -24.97 15.61 -0.58
C VAL A 171 -24.20 15.64 0.72
N TYR A 172 -24.40 16.66 1.55
CA TYR A 172 -23.76 16.75 2.85
C TYR A 172 -24.71 16.28 3.95
N ASN A 173 -24.22 15.37 4.80
CA ASN A 173 -25.02 14.68 5.79
C ASN A 173 -24.62 15.07 7.22
N ASN A 174 -25.55 14.89 8.15
CA ASN A 174 -25.31 14.87 9.59
C ASN A 174 -25.62 13.47 10.13
N TYR A 175 -24.95 13.08 11.22
CA TYR A 175 -25.33 11.89 11.96
C TYR A 175 -26.60 12.18 12.76
N GLY A 176 -27.61 11.34 12.59
CA GLY A 176 -28.82 11.33 13.42
C GLY A 176 -28.60 10.57 14.74
N GLU A 177 -29.65 10.52 15.57
CA GLU A 177 -29.66 9.75 16.81
C GLU A 177 -29.50 8.22 16.56
N ASP A 178 -29.90 7.76 15.38
CA ASP A 178 -29.74 6.38 14.89
C ASP A 178 -28.31 6.06 14.41
N LYS A 179 -27.37 7.02 14.58
CA LYS A 179 -25.98 6.95 14.09
C LYS A 179 -25.82 6.80 12.58
N LYS A 180 -26.89 7.04 11.80
CA LYS A 180 -26.84 7.03 10.33
C LYS A 180 -26.68 8.43 9.77
N LEU A 181 -26.20 8.50 8.53
CA LEU A 181 -26.07 9.74 7.79
C LEU A 181 -27.41 10.17 7.22
N HIS A 182 -27.85 11.38 7.54
CA HIS A 182 -29.06 12.01 7.02
C HIS A 182 -28.71 13.29 6.28
N PRO A 183 -29.27 13.55 5.09
CA PRO A 183 -29.01 14.78 4.34
C PRO A 183 -29.35 16.02 5.16
N ARG A 184 -28.43 16.97 5.17
CA ARG A 184 -28.63 18.26 5.85
C ARG A 184 -29.67 19.14 5.12
N ARG A 185 -29.81 18.93 3.80
CA ARG A 185 -30.80 19.57 2.92
C ARG A 185 -31.11 18.65 1.75
N GLU A 186 -32.23 18.91 1.06
CA GLU A 186 -32.67 18.10 -0.09
C GLU A 186 -31.78 18.31 -1.32
N GLU A 187 -31.38 19.56 -1.60
CA GLU A 187 -30.58 19.87 -2.76
C GLU A 187 -29.08 19.58 -2.55
N PRO A 188 -28.37 19.02 -3.53
CA PRO A 188 -26.93 18.87 -3.49
C PRO A 188 -26.20 20.21 -3.34
N TYR A 189 -25.04 20.17 -2.72
CA TYR A 189 -24.09 21.28 -2.66
C TYR A 189 -23.27 21.29 -3.96
N VAL A 190 -23.20 22.44 -4.65
CA VAL A 190 -22.29 22.66 -5.79
C VAL A 190 -21.28 23.71 -5.37
N VAL A 191 -19.99 23.35 -5.41
CA VAL A 191 -18.91 24.17 -4.84
C VAL A 191 -17.67 24.15 -5.73
N ASN A 192 -16.83 25.17 -5.53
CA ASN A 192 -15.49 25.25 -6.10
C ASN A 192 -14.51 24.60 -5.11
N PRO A 193 -13.96 23.41 -5.39
CA PRO A 193 -12.97 22.77 -4.53
C PRO A 193 -11.61 23.44 -4.74
N TYR A 194 -10.92 23.79 -3.66
CA TYR A 194 -9.60 24.42 -3.71
C TYR A 194 -8.50 23.55 -3.13
N GLN A 195 -8.77 22.94 -1.99
CA GLN A 195 -7.78 22.17 -1.25
C GLN A 195 -8.46 21.13 -0.36
N MET A 196 -7.80 20.01 -0.18
CA MET A 196 -8.15 19.03 0.84
C MET A 196 -7.12 19.03 1.95
N VAL A 197 -7.56 19.06 3.21
CA VAL A 197 -6.71 19.12 4.41
C VAL A 197 -7.04 17.96 5.32
N ALA A 198 -6.01 17.25 5.78
CA ALA A 198 -6.15 16.25 6.83
C ALA A 198 -5.94 16.89 8.21
N ASN A 199 -6.88 16.71 9.12
CA ASN A 199 -6.79 17.19 10.50
C ASN A 199 -7.51 16.23 11.46
N ASP A 200 -6.86 15.86 12.56
CA ASP A 200 -7.38 14.93 13.58
C ASP A 200 -7.99 13.64 12.98
N GLY A 201 -7.24 13.02 12.04
CA GLY A 201 -7.64 11.79 11.38
C GLY A 201 -8.87 11.91 10.47
N LYS A 202 -9.22 13.12 10.02
CA LYS A 202 -10.34 13.39 9.12
C LYS A 202 -9.90 14.28 7.96
N TYR A 203 -10.53 14.08 6.79
CA TYR A 203 -10.33 14.94 5.64
C TYR A 203 -11.39 16.04 5.60
N TYR A 204 -10.94 17.25 5.29
CA TYR A 204 -11.78 18.43 5.12
C TYR A 204 -11.55 19.02 3.73
N LEU A 205 -12.62 19.24 2.99
CA LEU A 205 -12.60 19.99 1.76
C LEU A 205 -12.73 21.48 2.07
N ILE A 206 -11.77 22.29 1.63
CA ILE A 206 -11.81 23.73 1.62
C ILE A 206 -12.37 24.16 0.26
N CYS A 207 -13.50 24.87 0.26
CA CYS A 207 -14.22 25.25 -0.95
C CYS A 207 -15.02 26.53 -0.72
N ASN A 208 -15.62 27.08 -1.77
CA ASN A 208 -16.67 28.09 -1.65
C ASN A 208 -17.79 27.84 -2.65
N TYR A 209 -18.85 28.62 -2.53
CA TYR A 209 -19.92 28.69 -3.53
C TYR A 209 -19.64 29.79 -4.53
N ASP A 210 -20.10 29.63 -5.79
CA ASP A 210 -19.99 30.72 -6.79
C ASP A 210 -20.53 32.06 -6.31
N LYS A 211 -21.57 32.00 -5.49
CA LYS A 211 -22.29 33.18 -5.00
C LYS A 211 -21.54 33.92 -3.90
N TYR A 212 -20.61 33.24 -3.17
CA TYR A 212 -19.96 33.78 -1.99
C TYR A 212 -18.44 33.66 -2.10
N ASP A 213 -17.72 34.65 -1.58
CA ASP A 213 -16.25 34.64 -1.57
C ASP A 213 -15.66 33.98 -0.32
N ASN A 214 -16.45 33.85 0.74
CA ASN A 214 -16.01 33.22 1.99
C ASN A 214 -15.84 31.70 1.83
N LEU A 215 -14.80 31.17 2.47
CA LEU A 215 -14.50 29.75 2.48
C LEU A 215 -15.42 28.97 3.42
N SER A 216 -15.72 27.75 2.99
CA SER A 216 -16.43 26.75 3.77
C SER A 216 -15.60 25.49 3.86
N ASN A 217 -15.71 24.79 5.00
CA ASN A 217 -15.02 23.54 5.25
C ASN A 217 -16.04 22.41 5.42
N TYR A 218 -15.90 21.36 4.63
CA TYR A 218 -16.78 20.19 4.69
C TYR A 218 -15.99 18.92 4.98
N ARG A 219 -16.43 18.13 5.95
CA ARG A 219 -15.85 16.82 6.24
C ARG A 219 -16.21 15.83 5.12
N VAL A 220 -15.19 15.20 4.55
CA VAL A 220 -15.36 14.28 3.41
C VAL A 220 -16.11 13.00 3.80
N ASP A 221 -15.93 12.51 5.03
CA ASP A 221 -16.64 11.33 5.56
C ASP A 221 -18.16 11.54 5.71
N LYS A 222 -18.62 12.81 5.72
CA LYS A 222 -20.04 13.17 5.72
C LYS A 222 -20.62 13.43 4.34
N MET A 223 -19.82 13.30 3.28
CA MET A 223 -20.28 13.49 1.91
C MET A 223 -20.77 12.18 1.31
N THR A 224 -21.85 12.26 0.56
CA THR A 224 -22.35 11.19 -0.30
C THR A 224 -22.67 11.72 -1.67
N GLN A 225 -22.75 10.87 -2.70
CA GLN A 225 -23.07 11.25 -4.09
C GLN A 225 -22.13 12.34 -4.63
N VAL A 226 -20.83 12.23 -4.32
CA VAL A 226 -19.83 13.16 -4.86
C VAL A 226 -19.70 12.95 -6.36
N GLN A 227 -19.77 14.05 -7.14
CA GLN A 227 -19.66 14.03 -8.60
C GLN A 227 -18.89 15.26 -9.07
N ILE A 228 -18.06 15.09 -10.09
CA ILE A 228 -17.41 16.21 -10.79
C ILE A 228 -18.45 16.86 -11.69
N VAL A 229 -18.56 18.18 -11.58
CA VAL A 229 -19.44 18.99 -12.44
C VAL A 229 -18.59 19.61 -13.53
N ASP A 230 -18.97 19.45 -14.79
CA ASP A 230 -18.24 20.00 -15.93
C ASP A 230 -18.41 21.54 -16.04
N ARG A 231 -17.95 22.22 -15.00
CA ARG A 231 -17.87 23.67 -14.90
C ARG A 231 -16.53 24.06 -14.29
N PRO A 232 -15.86 25.10 -14.81
CA PRO A 232 -14.60 25.55 -14.26
C PRO A 232 -14.77 26.10 -12.85
N VAL A 233 -13.76 25.89 -12.01
CA VAL A 233 -13.68 26.50 -10.69
C VAL A 233 -13.55 28.02 -10.82
N LYS A 234 -14.27 28.79 -10.00
CA LYS A 234 -14.10 30.22 -9.87
C LYS A 234 -12.69 30.52 -9.38
N ASN A 235 -11.91 31.32 -10.13
CA ASN A 235 -10.61 31.77 -9.69
C ASN A 235 -10.74 32.52 -8.36
N ARG A 236 -9.97 32.11 -7.38
CA ARG A 236 -9.86 32.83 -6.12
C ARG A 236 -9.07 34.11 -6.38
N THR A 237 -9.68 35.27 -6.25
CA THR A 237 -8.95 36.52 -6.01
C THR A 237 -8.35 36.43 -4.63
N GLU A 238 -7.01 36.56 -4.50
CA GLU A 238 -6.29 36.55 -3.24
C GLU A 238 -6.83 37.53 -2.22
#